data_e090ea0fd0bd2f83016646a406e5478e
#
_entry.id   e090ea0fd0bd2f83016646a406e5478e
#
_cell.length_a   1.000
_cell.length_b   1.000
_cell.length_c   1.000
_cell.angle_alpha   90.00
_cell.angle_beta   90.00
_cell.angle_gamma   90.00
#
_symmetry.space_group_name_H-M   'P 1'
#
loop_
_entity.id
_entity.type
_entity.pdbx_description
1 polymer ?
#
loop_
_entity_poly.entity_id
_entity_poly.type
_entity_poly.pdbx_seq_one_letter_code
_entity_poly.pdbx_strand_id
1 'polypeptide(L)'
;QRQMCIRDSRMYIANATGCSSIWGNSSPSTPYTVNAKGQGPAWGNSLFEDNAEYGYGMLLAQKAIRKRLKEEVEAVAASAEASEDVKAACQEYLDSFGCGIANGDASDKLVAALDGCDCDTCKDIVKNKDFLAKKSQWIFGGDGWAYDIGFGGVDHVLASGEDINIM
;
A
#
# COMPACT_ATOMS: atom_id res chain seq x y z
N GLN A 1 -2.55 -17.10 -8.23
CA GLN A 1 -3.43 -15.99 -8.70
C GLN A 1 -3.60 -14.86 -7.67
N ARG A 2 -3.82 -15.16 -6.36
CA ARG A 2 -3.94 -14.12 -5.31
C ARG A 2 -2.71 -13.22 -5.19
N GLN A 3 -1.51 -13.78 -5.32
CA GLN A 3 -0.26 -13.02 -5.25
C GLN A 3 -0.04 -12.09 -6.45
N MET A 4 -0.56 -12.44 -7.62
CA MET A 4 -0.38 -11.62 -8.83
C MET A 4 -1.11 -10.28 -8.74
N CYS A 5 -2.35 -10.25 -8.23
CA CYS A 5 -3.10 -9.00 -8.08
C CYS A 5 -2.50 -8.04 -7.03
N ILE A 6 -1.87 -8.59 -5.99
CA ILE A 6 -1.16 -7.81 -4.97
C ILE A 6 0.16 -7.29 -5.53
N ARG A 7 0.89 -8.11 -6.28
CA ARG A 7 2.21 -7.80 -6.81
C ARG A 7 2.20 -6.64 -7.81
N ASP A 8 1.19 -6.57 -8.67
CA ASP A 8 1.23 -5.71 -9.84
C ASP A 8 1.04 -4.21 -9.55
N SER A 9 0.34 -3.85 -8.48
CA SER A 9 0.09 -2.43 -8.14
C SER A 9 -0.05 -2.14 -6.66
N ARG A 10 -0.01 -3.17 -5.82
CA ARG A 10 -0.34 -3.07 -4.38
C ARG A 10 0.69 -3.72 -3.48
N MET A 11 1.93 -3.85 -3.96
CA MET A 11 3.05 -4.41 -3.20
C MET A 11 4.11 -3.35 -2.98
N TYR A 12 4.44 -3.08 -1.73
CA TYR A 12 5.57 -2.26 -1.33
C TYR A 12 6.65 -3.15 -0.71
N ILE A 13 7.89 -2.93 -1.13
CA ILE A 13 9.04 -3.69 -0.70
C ILE A 13 10.07 -2.72 -0.14
N ALA A 14 10.40 -2.89 1.14
CA ALA A 14 11.58 -2.32 1.77
C ALA A 14 12.69 -3.38 1.71
N ASN A 15 13.81 -3.05 1.11
CA ASN A 15 14.93 -3.98 0.92
C ASN A 15 16.17 -3.50 1.64
N ALA A 16 16.80 -4.38 2.42
CA ALA A 16 18.09 -4.10 3.01
C ALA A 16 19.18 -4.13 1.93
N THR A 17 19.95 -3.06 1.83
CA THR A 17 21.11 -3.02 0.93
C THR A 17 22.12 -4.10 1.33
N GLY A 18 22.36 -5.05 0.45
CA GLY A 18 23.24 -6.21 0.72
C GLY A 18 22.94 -7.36 -0.23
N CYS A 19 22.93 -8.59 0.28
CA CYS A 19 22.75 -9.80 -0.54
C CYS A 19 21.43 -9.81 -1.32
N SER A 20 20.35 -9.34 -0.73
CA SER A 20 19.05 -9.24 -1.40
C SER A 20 19.04 -8.25 -2.56
N SER A 21 19.87 -7.22 -2.54
CA SER A 21 20.07 -6.31 -3.67
C SER A 21 20.81 -6.97 -4.83
N ILE A 22 21.60 -7.98 -4.56
CA ILE A 22 22.37 -8.69 -5.58
C ILE A 22 21.50 -9.72 -6.32
N TRP A 23 20.86 -10.65 -5.57
CA TRP A 23 20.01 -11.66 -6.20
C TRP A 23 18.70 -11.08 -6.74
N GLY A 24 18.21 -10.00 -6.16
CA GLY A 24 16.99 -9.31 -6.57
C GLY A 24 17.18 -8.33 -7.73
N ASN A 25 18.38 -8.18 -8.29
CA ASN A 25 18.85 -7.10 -9.14
C ASN A 25 18.77 -5.73 -8.45
N SER A 26 19.77 -4.93 -8.70
CA SER A 26 19.80 -3.57 -8.16
C SER A 26 18.84 -2.64 -8.90
N SER A 27 18.41 -1.59 -8.24
CA SER A 27 17.81 -0.43 -8.86
C SER A 27 18.75 0.07 -10.00
N PRO A 28 18.26 0.46 -11.19
CA PRO A 28 16.86 0.71 -11.55
C PRO A 28 16.13 -0.46 -12.22
N SER A 29 16.68 -1.65 -12.22
CA SER A 29 16.08 -2.83 -12.87
C SER A 29 14.84 -3.36 -12.14
N THR A 30 14.56 -2.86 -10.95
CA THR A 30 13.42 -3.23 -10.12
C THR A 30 12.35 -2.12 -10.14
N PRO A 31 11.07 -2.46 -10.27
CA PRO A 31 10.51 -3.81 -10.40
C PRO A 31 10.83 -4.42 -11.77
N TYR A 32 10.95 -5.73 -11.81
CA TYR A 32 11.35 -6.46 -13.02
C TYR A 32 10.34 -6.39 -14.16
N THR A 33 9.10 -6.09 -13.87
CA THR A 33 8.02 -6.04 -14.83
C THR A 33 6.92 -5.10 -14.37
N VAL A 34 6.12 -4.70 -15.32
CA VAL A 34 4.90 -3.94 -15.09
C VAL A 34 3.72 -4.65 -15.75
N ASN A 35 2.52 -4.40 -15.25
CA ASN A 35 1.29 -4.89 -15.86
C ASN A 35 0.93 -4.06 -17.12
N ALA A 36 -0.17 -4.40 -17.78
CA ALA A 36 -0.66 -3.66 -18.94
C ALA A 36 -1.00 -2.19 -18.68
N LYS A 37 -1.18 -1.80 -17.41
CA LYS A 37 -1.41 -0.42 -16.98
C LYS A 37 -0.11 0.34 -16.64
N GLY A 38 1.06 -0.28 -16.84
CA GLY A 38 2.35 0.31 -16.48
C GLY A 38 2.68 0.30 -14.99
N GLN A 39 1.96 -0.49 -14.19
CA GLN A 39 2.13 -0.57 -12.73
C GLN A 39 2.94 -1.81 -12.35
N GLY A 40 3.76 -1.69 -11.33
CA GLY A 40 4.53 -2.78 -10.74
C GLY A 40 4.74 -2.57 -9.24
N PRO A 41 5.44 -3.48 -8.55
CA PRO A 41 5.77 -3.33 -7.14
C PRO A 41 6.61 -2.07 -6.91
N ALA A 42 6.31 -1.35 -5.83
CA ALA A 42 7.18 -0.27 -5.38
C ALA A 42 8.32 -0.87 -4.55
N TRP A 43 9.56 -0.54 -4.93
CA TRP A 43 10.77 -1.05 -4.31
C TRP A 43 11.60 0.10 -3.77
N GLY A 44 11.96 0.06 -2.51
CA GLY A 44 12.86 1.01 -1.88
C GLY A 44 13.99 0.28 -1.15
N ASN A 45 15.23 0.72 -1.38
CA ASN A 45 16.38 0.26 -0.61
C ASN A 45 16.59 1.19 0.58
N SER A 46 16.77 0.61 1.75
CA SER A 46 17.27 1.30 2.95
C SER A 46 18.74 1.00 3.18
N LEU A 47 19.30 1.55 4.24
CA LEU A 47 20.57 1.10 4.77
C LEU A 47 20.43 -0.32 5.31
N PHE A 48 21.57 -1.01 5.42
CA PHE A 48 21.62 -2.42 5.82
C PHE A 48 20.99 -2.66 7.19
N GLU A 49 21.26 -1.77 8.13
CA GLU A 49 20.88 -1.90 9.53
C GLU A 49 19.47 -1.41 9.90
N ASP A 50 18.85 -0.56 9.07
CA ASP A 50 17.59 0.15 9.40
C ASP A 50 16.37 -0.32 8.58
N ASN A 51 16.49 -1.42 7.88
CA ASN A 51 15.47 -1.85 6.92
C ASN A 51 14.13 -2.22 7.56
N ALA A 52 14.14 -2.79 8.76
CA ALA A 52 12.90 -3.13 9.45
C ALA A 52 12.12 -1.87 9.83
N GLU A 53 12.80 -0.87 10.37
CA GLU A 53 12.22 0.42 10.72
C GLU A 53 11.71 1.17 9.49
N TYR A 54 12.48 1.12 8.39
CA TYR A 54 12.07 1.71 7.12
C TYR A 54 10.78 1.07 6.58
N GLY A 55 10.73 -0.26 6.51
CA GLY A 55 9.53 -0.97 6.06
C GLY A 55 8.34 -0.79 6.98
N TYR A 56 8.57 -0.75 8.28
CA TYR A 56 7.55 -0.48 9.28
C TYR A 56 7.00 0.96 9.16
N GLY A 57 7.90 1.93 8.99
CA GLY A 57 7.53 3.32 8.74
C GLY A 57 6.69 3.50 7.47
N MET A 58 7.01 2.78 6.40
CA MET A 58 6.20 2.75 5.18
C MET A 58 4.78 2.24 5.45
N LEU A 59 4.64 1.17 6.24
CA LEU A 59 3.32 0.64 6.63
C LEU A 59 2.52 1.67 7.43
N LEU A 60 3.13 2.27 8.43
CA LEU A 60 2.47 3.27 9.28
C LEU A 60 2.01 4.50 8.49
N ALA A 61 2.84 4.98 7.57
CA ALA A 61 2.48 6.09 6.67
C ALA A 61 1.27 5.75 5.79
N GLN A 62 1.25 4.55 5.21
CA GLN A 62 0.11 4.08 4.42
C GLN A 62 -1.17 3.97 5.26
N LYS A 63 -1.07 3.42 6.48
CA LYS A 63 -2.21 3.32 7.40
C LYS A 63 -2.78 4.70 7.74
N ALA A 64 -1.91 5.69 8.00
CA ALA A 64 -2.32 7.06 8.31
C ALA A 64 -3.04 7.72 7.12
N ILE A 65 -2.48 7.62 5.92
CA ILE A 65 -3.08 8.18 4.70
C ILE A 65 -4.42 7.49 4.41
N ARG A 66 -4.48 6.16 4.48
CA ARG A 66 -5.72 5.42 4.24
C ARG A 66 -6.81 5.73 5.28
N LYS A 67 -6.42 5.93 6.53
CA LYS A 67 -7.37 6.33 7.58
C LYS A 67 -8.00 7.68 7.25
N ARG A 68 -7.19 8.68 6.88
CA ARG A 68 -7.69 10.00 6.46
C ARG A 68 -8.64 9.88 5.26
N LEU A 69 -8.23 9.16 4.21
CA LEU A 69 -9.08 8.96 3.03
C LEU A 69 -10.39 8.23 3.37
N LYS A 70 -10.36 7.28 4.30
CA LYS A 70 -11.57 6.62 4.80
C LYS A 70 -12.53 7.62 5.43
N GLU A 71 -12.04 8.51 6.30
CA GLU A 71 -12.85 9.56 6.94
C GLU A 71 -13.45 10.52 5.89
N GLU A 72 -12.71 10.85 4.84
CA GLU A 72 -13.21 11.64 3.71
C GLU A 72 -14.31 10.93 2.92
N VAL A 73 -14.14 9.61 2.64
CA VAL A 73 -15.17 8.79 1.98
C VAL A 73 -16.42 8.66 2.85
N GLU A 74 -16.28 8.50 4.16
CA GLU A 74 -17.41 8.51 5.10
C GLU A 74 -18.16 9.83 5.07
N ALA A 75 -17.45 10.96 4.99
CA ALA A 75 -18.07 12.29 4.88
C ALA A 75 -18.83 12.46 3.55
N VAL A 76 -18.28 11.98 2.43
CA VAL A 76 -18.96 12.01 1.13
C VAL A 76 -20.20 11.11 1.15
N ALA A 77 -20.12 9.91 1.74
CA ALA A 77 -21.27 9.01 1.87
C ALA A 77 -22.42 9.61 2.70
N ALA A 78 -22.10 10.41 3.72
CA ALA A 78 -23.06 11.09 4.57
C ALA A 78 -23.64 12.38 3.94
N SER A 79 -23.06 12.87 2.85
CA SER A 79 -23.51 14.09 2.20
C SER A 79 -24.89 13.94 1.56
N ALA A 80 -25.75 14.92 1.77
CA ALA A 80 -27.07 14.97 1.12
C ALA A 80 -26.99 15.27 -0.39
N GLU A 81 -25.88 15.87 -0.82
CA GLU A 81 -25.65 16.28 -2.21
C GLU A 81 -25.09 15.15 -3.09
N ALA A 82 -24.57 14.09 -2.46
CA ALA A 82 -24.02 12.94 -3.19
C ALA A 82 -25.13 12.14 -3.86
N SER A 83 -24.91 11.75 -5.11
CA SER A 83 -25.83 10.86 -5.83
C SER A 83 -25.86 9.47 -5.19
N GLU A 84 -26.94 8.73 -5.43
CA GLU A 84 -27.09 7.36 -4.90
C GLU A 84 -25.97 6.43 -5.42
N ASP A 85 -25.50 6.62 -6.65
CA ASP A 85 -24.39 5.85 -7.23
C ASP A 85 -23.07 6.12 -6.47
N VAL A 86 -22.80 7.38 -6.13
CA VAL A 86 -21.62 7.75 -5.33
C VAL A 86 -21.73 7.17 -3.92
N LYS A 87 -22.89 7.25 -3.28
CA LYS A 87 -23.09 6.66 -1.94
C LYS A 87 -22.89 5.15 -1.95
N ALA A 88 -23.42 4.46 -2.97
CA ALA A 88 -23.23 3.01 -3.12
C ALA A 88 -21.74 2.64 -3.30
N ALA A 89 -21.01 3.39 -4.13
CA ALA A 89 -19.56 3.17 -4.32
C ALA A 89 -18.77 3.45 -3.04
N CYS A 90 -19.11 4.50 -2.30
CA CYS A 90 -18.51 4.79 -0.99
C CYS A 90 -18.76 3.64 0.00
N GLN A 91 -19.98 3.13 0.08
CA GLN A 91 -20.33 2.03 0.97
C GLN A 91 -19.58 0.74 0.60
N GLU A 92 -19.51 0.38 -0.69
CA GLU A 92 -18.75 -0.79 -1.15
C GLU A 92 -17.27 -0.67 -0.77
N TYR A 93 -16.68 0.52 -0.90
CA TYR A 93 -15.30 0.79 -0.48
C TYR A 93 -15.11 0.61 1.03
N LEU A 94 -16.01 1.15 1.85
CA LEU A 94 -15.94 1.05 3.31
C LEU A 94 -16.08 -0.39 3.79
N ASP A 95 -17.03 -1.14 3.23
CA ASP A 95 -17.28 -2.55 3.59
C ASP A 95 -16.09 -3.45 3.22
N SER A 96 -15.40 -3.14 2.13
CA SER A 96 -14.22 -3.88 1.65
C SER A 96 -12.90 -3.42 2.27
N PHE A 97 -12.86 -2.37 3.09
CA PHE A 97 -11.65 -1.66 3.52
C PHE A 97 -10.54 -2.55 4.07
N GLY A 98 -10.89 -3.64 4.77
CA GLY A 98 -9.94 -4.61 5.33
C GLY A 98 -9.47 -5.69 4.34
N CYS A 99 -10.18 -5.89 3.22
CA CYS A 99 -9.93 -6.97 2.29
C CYS A 99 -9.04 -6.50 1.13
N GLY A 100 -7.82 -7.02 1.02
CA GLY A 100 -6.85 -6.56 0.02
C GLY A 100 -7.28 -6.78 -1.45
N ILE A 101 -8.17 -7.73 -1.74
CA ILE A 101 -8.65 -8.00 -3.11
C ILE A 101 -9.88 -7.15 -3.42
N ALA A 102 -10.94 -7.32 -2.65
CA ALA A 102 -12.20 -6.61 -2.87
C ALA A 102 -12.04 -5.08 -2.79
N ASN A 103 -11.19 -4.61 -1.87
CA ASN A 103 -10.91 -3.18 -1.74
C ASN A 103 -10.25 -2.55 -2.98
N GLY A 104 -9.50 -3.34 -3.76
CA GLY A 104 -8.93 -2.84 -5.02
C GLY A 104 -9.99 -2.51 -6.05
N ASP A 105 -10.91 -3.45 -6.28
CA ASP A 105 -11.99 -3.27 -7.24
C ASP A 105 -12.97 -2.16 -6.78
N ALA A 106 -13.26 -2.12 -5.47
CA ALA A 106 -14.07 -1.07 -4.87
C ALA A 106 -13.42 0.32 -4.98
N SER A 107 -12.09 0.41 -4.84
CA SER A 107 -11.34 1.65 -5.04
C SER A 107 -11.44 2.16 -6.48
N ASP A 108 -11.31 1.28 -7.47
CA ASP A 108 -11.44 1.64 -8.89
C ASP A 108 -12.86 2.15 -9.21
N LYS A 109 -13.90 1.50 -8.66
CA LYS A 109 -15.30 1.94 -8.78
C LYS A 109 -15.55 3.28 -8.11
N LEU A 110 -15.00 3.47 -6.90
CA LEU A 110 -15.12 4.73 -6.17
C LEU A 110 -14.50 5.89 -6.97
N VAL A 111 -13.30 5.72 -7.50
CA VAL A 111 -12.65 6.73 -8.34
C VAL A 111 -13.50 7.06 -9.57
N ALA A 112 -14.05 6.05 -10.25
CA ALA A 112 -14.91 6.25 -11.40
C ALA A 112 -16.22 6.98 -11.05
N ALA A 113 -16.81 6.70 -9.89
CA ALA A 113 -18.03 7.36 -9.42
C ALA A 113 -17.79 8.82 -8.99
N LEU A 114 -16.58 9.14 -8.53
CA LEU A 114 -16.19 10.51 -8.15
C LEU A 114 -15.66 11.33 -9.33
N ASP A 115 -15.47 10.71 -10.49
CA ASP A 115 -15.00 11.41 -11.69
C ASP A 115 -16.05 12.44 -12.13
N GLY A 116 -15.62 13.70 -12.25
CA GLY A 116 -16.50 14.82 -12.56
C GLY A 116 -17.20 15.49 -11.35
N CYS A 117 -16.97 15.01 -10.14
CA CYS A 117 -17.46 15.69 -8.94
C CYS A 117 -16.61 16.94 -8.65
N ASP A 118 -17.29 18.08 -8.45
CA ASP A 118 -16.60 19.37 -8.24
C ASP A 118 -16.26 19.69 -6.79
N CYS A 119 -16.70 18.89 -5.82
CA CYS A 119 -16.41 19.14 -4.41
C CYS A 119 -14.92 18.91 -4.09
N ASP A 120 -14.35 19.69 -3.19
CA ASP A 120 -12.93 19.64 -2.84
C ASP A 120 -12.53 18.29 -2.22
N THR A 121 -13.39 17.70 -1.39
CA THR A 121 -13.17 16.38 -0.79
C THR A 121 -13.10 15.29 -1.87
N CYS A 122 -14.01 15.31 -2.85
CA CYS A 122 -13.98 14.36 -3.97
C CYS A 122 -12.69 14.49 -4.78
N LYS A 123 -12.24 15.72 -5.03
CA LYS A 123 -11.01 16.01 -5.74
C LYS A 123 -9.77 15.50 -4.96
N ASP A 124 -9.76 15.66 -3.64
CA ASP A 124 -8.65 15.15 -2.81
C ASP A 124 -8.60 13.62 -2.81
N ILE A 125 -9.75 12.94 -2.70
CA ILE A 125 -9.83 11.47 -2.81
C ILE A 125 -9.28 11.00 -4.17
N VAL A 126 -9.72 11.60 -5.27
CA VAL A 126 -9.26 11.24 -6.62
C VAL A 126 -7.78 11.53 -6.81
N LYS A 127 -7.27 12.64 -6.29
CA LYS A 127 -5.84 12.99 -6.30
C LYS A 127 -4.98 11.96 -5.58
N ASN A 128 -5.51 11.39 -4.50
CA ASN A 128 -4.82 10.39 -3.67
C ASN A 128 -5.25 8.95 -3.99
N LYS A 129 -5.82 8.69 -5.17
CA LYS A 129 -6.37 7.39 -5.58
C LYS A 129 -5.42 6.21 -5.39
N ASP A 130 -4.12 6.43 -5.55
CA ASP A 130 -3.10 5.39 -5.43
C ASP A 130 -2.97 4.85 -4.00
N PHE A 131 -3.47 5.56 -3.00
CA PHE A 131 -3.48 5.14 -1.59
C PHE A 131 -4.81 4.55 -1.13
N LEU A 132 -5.87 4.53 -1.94
CA LEU A 132 -7.18 3.97 -1.55
C LEU A 132 -7.09 2.47 -1.31
N ALA A 133 -6.57 1.73 -2.28
CA ALA A 133 -6.47 0.29 -2.20
C ALA A 133 -5.46 -0.17 -1.13
N LYS A 134 -5.83 -1.20 -0.35
CA LYS A 134 -4.94 -1.82 0.64
C LYS A 134 -3.67 -2.34 -0.03
N LYS A 135 -2.52 -1.92 0.47
CA LYS A 135 -1.21 -2.40 0.01
C LYS A 135 -0.74 -3.58 0.85
N SER A 136 0.07 -4.44 0.24
CA SER A 136 0.83 -5.47 0.94
C SER A 136 2.23 -4.94 1.20
N GLN A 137 2.63 -4.86 2.47
CA GLN A 137 3.96 -4.39 2.86
C GLN A 137 4.89 -5.57 3.08
N TRP A 138 6.08 -5.48 2.49
CA TRP A 138 7.13 -6.49 2.57
C TRP A 138 8.45 -5.85 3.02
N ILE A 139 9.21 -6.61 3.78
CA ILE A 139 10.58 -6.30 4.16
C ILE A 139 11.45 -7.45 3.66
N PHE A 140 12.44 -7.14 2.84
CA PHE A 140 13.39 -8.10 2.31
C PHE A 140 14.78 -7.82 2.84
N GLY A 141 15.51 -8.87 3.21
CA GLY A 141 16.90 -8.74 3.64
C GLY A 141 17.62 -10.07 3.62
N GLY A 142 18.90 -10.03 3.90
CA GLY A 142 19.73 -11.22 4.07
C GLY A 142 19.94 -11.56 5.54
N ASP A 143 20.64 -12.65 5.79
CA ASP A 143 21.01 -13.15 7.11
C ASP A 143 21.85 -12.12 7.90
N GLY A 144 22.80 -11.45 7.25
CA GLY A 144 23.62 -10.43 7.88
C GLY A 144 22.81 -9.29 8.48
N TRP A 145 21.77 -8.85 7.79
CA TRP A 145 20.81 -7.87 8.33
C TRP A 145 19.99 -8.45 9.48
N ALA A 146 19.44 -9.65 9.29
CA ALA A 146 18.46 -10.21 10.22
C ALA A 146 19.06 -10.78 11.50
N TYR A 147 20.34 -11.21 11.48
CA TYR A 147 20.98 -11.92 12.60
C TYR A 147 22.13 -11.17 13.24
N ASP A 148 22.93 -10.43 12.46
CA ASP A 148 24.25 -9.99 12.92
C ASP A 148 24.23 -8.59 13.56
N ILE A 149 23.30 -7.71 13.17
CA ILE A 149 23.23 -6.32 13.66
C ILE A 149 21.97 -6.13 14.50
N GLY A 150 21.98 -6.68 15.74
CA GLY A 150 20.90 -6.53 16.70
C GLY A 150 19.52 -6.93 16.15
N PHE A 151 19.50 -7.95 15.28
CA PHE A 151 18.32 -8.35 14.51
C PHE A 151 17.75 -7.26 13.58
N GLY A 152 18.46 -6.16 13.34
CA GLY A 152 18.03 -5.09 12.44
C GLY A 152 16.60 -4.54 12.70
N GLY A 153 16.14 -4.55 13.96
CA GLY A 153 14.79 -4.13 14.34
C GLY A 153 13.68 -5.15 14.03
N VAL A 154 14.01 -6.35 13.52
CA VAL A 154 13.03 -7.38 13.12
C VAL A 154 12.16 -7.83 14.29
N ASP A 155 12.76 -8.05 15.48
CA ASP A 155 12.05 -8.45 16.69
C ASP A 155 10.98 -7.42 17.10
N HIS A 156 11.29 -6.14 17.00
CA HIS A 156 10.34 -5.06 17.29
C HIS A 156 9.17 -5.05 16.30
N VAL A 157 9.46 -5.20 15.02
CA VAL A 157 8.42 -5.25 13.98
C VAL A 157 7.51 -6.47 14.17
N LEU A 158 8.07 -7.63 14.48
CA LEU A 158 7.30 -8.85 14.79
C LEU A 158 6.46 -8.67 16.05
N ALA A 159 7.01 -8.06 17.10
CA ALA A 159 6.30 -7.80 18.34
C ALA A 159 5.13 -6.79 18.17
N SER A 160 5.18 -5.95 17.14
CA SER A 160 4.10 -4.98 16.88
C SER A 160 2.78 -5.63 16.47
N GLY A 161 2.81 -6.87 15.96
CA GLY A 161 1.62 -7.59 15.47
C GLY A 161 0.98 -6.97 14.23
N GLU A 162 1.67 -6.08 13.53
CA GLU A 162 1.17 -5.42 12.33
C GLU A 162 1.16 -6.37 11.10
N ASP A 163 0.27 -6.08 10.15
CA ASP A 163 0.13 -6.84 8.90
C ASP A 163 1.30 -6.51 7.93
N ILE A 164 2.44 -7.10 8.22
CA ILE A 164 3.69 -6.93 7.47
C ILE A 164 4.33 -8.28 7.20
N ASN A 165 4.90 -8.44 6.02
CA ASN A 165 5.58 -9.66 5.60
C ASN A 165 7.09 -9.45 5.64
N ILE A 166 7.82 -10.37 6.23
CA ILE A 166 9.29 -10.34 6.33
C ILE A 166 9.85 -11.59 5.63
N MET A 167 10.86 -11.39 4.79
CA MET A 167 11.52 -12.43 4.02
C MET A 167 13.02 -12.24 4.01
#